data_08e18191d3840215befab21cdb21be23
#
_entry.id   08e18191d3840215befab21cdb21be23
#
_cell.length_a   1.000
_cell.length_b   1.000
_cell.length_c   1.000
_cell.angle_alpha   90.00
_cell.angle_beta   90.00
_cell.angle_gamma   90.00
#
_symmetry.space_group_name_H-M   'P 1'
#
loop_
_entity.id
_entity.type
_entity.pdbx_description
1 polymer ?
#
loop_
_entity_poly.entity_id
_entity_poly.type
_entity_poly.pdbx_seq_one_letter_code
_entity_poly.pdbx_strand_id
1 'polypeptide(L)'
;MRYAKFERLVLLVMGLAVAAMAVGMAVQKTDAVEVLGHCLMMAVVVAGLYGGRRGAVLSFLLCLALYSACRLAWRGDFQGGVLAQLIGAKFLVYGIMAFLCHNIRVQFRYFFVKMEEQDLVDDETQVGNARFLRREIEQRVLEHERYGKPFSLVFFSFDPALLSRTRGRGASLLRDVTVNVLKNDTRAVDELARVGDRLVVLLPNVGPEGARACAARLQDKIQGILRGREEEGPAAARTSTFSYPEDREAVEDILAELGENP
;
A
#
# COMPACT_ATOMS: atom_id res chain seq x y z
N MET A 1 -6.09 1.94 1.36
CA MET A 1 -6.35 0.58 1.94
C MET A 1 -5.40 -0.39 1.25
N ARG A 2 -4.49 -1.07 1.97
CA ARG A 2 -3.49 -1.93 1.31
C ARG A 2 -4.19 -3.09 0.60
N TYR A 3 -3.75 -3.41 -0.63
CA TYR A 3 -4.27 -4.52 -1.45
C TYR A 3 -4.52 -5.81 -0.67
N ALA A 4 -3.58 -6.20 0.19
CA ALA A 4 -3.70 -7.40 1.02
C ALA A 4 -4.87 -7.39 2.02
N LYS A 5 -5.30 -6.21 2.53
CA LYS A 5 -6.47 -6.10 3.41
C LYS A 5 -7.77 -6.25 2.61
N PHE A 6 -7.83 -5.65 1.44
CA PHE A 6 -8.98 -5.76 0.54
C PHE A 6 -9.15 -7.20 0.05
N GLU A 7 -8.08 -7.85 -0.38
CA GLU A 7 -8.09 -9.26 -0.83
C GLU A 7 -8.61 -10.20 0.27
N ARG A 8 -8.15 -10.04 1.51
CA ARG A 8 -8.64 -10.81 2.66
C ARG A 8 -10.13 -10.57 2.94
N LEU A 9 -10.58 -9.33 2.82
CA LEU A 9 -12.00 -9.00 3.03
C LEU A 9 -12.89 -9.66 1.97
N VAL A 10 -12.50 -9.59 0.70
CA VAL A 10 -13.22 -10.24 -0.41
C VAL A 10 -13.30 -11.74 -0.18
N LEU A 11 -12.19 -12.39 0.18
CA LEU A 11 -12.18 -13.82 0.50
C LEU A 11 -13.10 -14.17 1.66
N LEU A 12 -13.09 -13.37 2.72
CA LEU A 12 -13.92 -13.59 3.89
C LEU A 12 -15.42 -13.49 3.52
N VAL A 13 -15.80 -12.46 2.77
CA VAL A 13 -17.19 -12.28 2.31
C VAL A 13 -17.62 -13.43 1.40
N MET A 14 -16.78 -13.82 0.44
CA MET A 14 -17.07 -14.96 -0.45
C MET A 14 -17.16 -16.28 0.33
N GLY A 15 -16.26 -16.50 1.31
CA GLY A 15 -16.29 -17.66 2.16
C GLY A 15 -17.56 -17.76 2.99
N LEU A 16 -18.00 -16.65 3.58
CA LEU A 16 -19.25 -16.58 4.32
C LEU A 16 -20.46 -16.85 3.41
N ALA A 17 -20.48 -16.32 2.18
CA ALA A 17 -21.56 -16.56 1.22
C ALA A 17 -21.65 -18.04 0.82
N VAL A 18 -20.52 -18.69 0.55
CA VAL A 18 -20.49 -20.12 0.23
C VAL A 18 -20.89 -20.98 1.44
N ALA A 19 -20.42 -20.63 2.64
CA ALA A 19 -20.82 -21.33 3.86
C ALA A 19 -22.32 -21.21 4.14
N ALA A 20 -22.88 -19.99 3.99
CA ALA A 20 -24.32 -19.77 4.13
C ALA A 20 -25.14 -20.59 3.12
N MET A 21 -24.67 -20.64 1.87
CA MET A 21 -25.30 -21.47 0.84
C MET A 21 -25.21 -22.96 1.17
N ALA A 22 -24.06 -23.46 1.63
CA ALA A 22 -23.90 -24.86 2.02
C ALA A 22 -24.80 -25.25 3.19
N VAL A 23 -24.92 -24.37 4.20
CA VAL A 23 -25.84 -24.56 5.34
C VAL A 23 -27.30 -24.59 4.86
N GLY A 24 -27.70 -23.65 4.00
CA GLY A 24 -29.04 -23.60 3.41
C GLY A 24 -29.39 -24.90 2.67
N MET A 25 -28.45 -25.43 1.90
CA MET A 25 -28.63 -26.69 1.17
C MET A 25 -28.72 -27.91 2.13
N ALA A 26 -27.93 -27.93 3.20
CA ALA A 26 -27.98 -28.98 4.19
C ALA A 26 -29.32 -28.97 4.95
N VAL A 27 -29.84 -27.80 5.29
CA VAL A 27 -31.17 -27.64 5.94
C VAL A 27 -32.30 -28.15 5.04
N GLN A 28 -32.18 -27.91 3.73
CA GLN A 28 -33.17 -28.36 2.73
C GLN A 28 -33.04 -29.88 2.38
N LYS A 29 -32.18 -30.63 3.09
CA LYS A 29 -31.90 -32.05 2.84
C LYS A 29 -31.41 -32.32 1.40
N THR A 30 -30.66 -31.38 0.83
CA THR A 30 -30.01 -31.59 -0.46
C THR A 30 -28.95 -32.70 -0.33
N ASP A 31 -28.67 -33.35 -1.45
CA ASP A 31 -27.66 -34.40 -1.55
C ASP A 31 -26.28 -33.91 -1.03
N ALA A 32 -25.66 -34.73 -0.15
CA ALA A 32 -24.38 -34.43 0.45
C ALA A 32 -23.25 -34.14 -0.59
N VAL A 33 -23.32 -34.80 -1.75
CA VAL A 33 -22.36 -34.55 -2.86
C VAL A 33 -22.53 -33.16 -3.46
N GLU A 34 -23.76 -32.62 -3.51
CA GLU A 34 -24.01 -31.26 -3.95
C GLU A 34 -23.47 -30.24 -2.95
N VAL A 35 -23.62 -30.48 -1.63
CA VAL A 35 -23.01 -29.64 -0.59
C VAL A 35 -21.49 -29.62 -0.72
N LEU A 36 -20.87 -30.81 -0.91
CA LEU A 36 -19.43 -30.92 -1.16
C LEU A 36 -19.02 -30.13 -2.42
N GLY A 37 -19.79 -30.22 -3.50
CA GLY A 37 -19.54 -29.47 -4.73
C GLY A 37 -19.52 -27.95 -4.51
N HIS A 38 -20.36 -27.40 -3.62
CA HIS A 38 -20.34 -25.97 -3.29
C HIS A 38 -19.15 -25.62 -2.39
N CYS A 39 -18.74 -26.49 -1.48
CA CYS A 39 -17.51 -26.31 -0.69
C CYS A 39 -16.26 -26.32 -1.59
N LEU A 40 -16.20 -27.20 -2.59
CA LEU A 40 -15.09 -27.24 -3.55
C LEU A 40 -15.02 -25.97 -4.43
N MET A 41 -16.14 -25.31 -4.69
CA MET A 41 -16.14 -24.01 -5.37
C MET A 41 -15.30 -22.97 -4.60
N MET A 42 -15.34 -23.00 -3.26
CA MET A 42 -14.50 -22.11 -2.44
C MET A 42 -13.01 -22.33 -2.69
N ALA A 43 -12.57 -23.58 -2.83
CA ALA A 43 -11.18 -23.90 -3.14
C ALA A 43 -10.78 -23.35 -4.53
N VAL A 44 -11.67 -23.39 -5.52
CA VAL A 44 -11.44 -22.81 -6.86
C VAL A 44 -11.29 -21.28 -6.76
N VAL A 45 -12.14 -20.61 -5.97
CA VAL A 45 -12.10 -19.18 -5.74
C VAL A 45 -10.78 -18.77 -5.08
N VAL A 46 -10.40 -19.42 -3.98
CA VAL A 46 -9.15 -19.13 -3.26
C VAL A 46 -7.94 -19.32 -4.16
N ALA A 47 -7.86 -20.47 -4.84
CA ALA A 47 -6.75 -20.77 -5.73
C ALA A 47 -6.70 -19.83 -6.95
N GLY A 48 -7.84 -19.38 -7.48
CA GLY A 48 -7.93 -18.39 -8.54
C GLY A 48 -7.41 -17.02 -8.13
N LEU A 49 -7.74 -16.59 -6.91
CA LEU A 49 -7.30 -15.30 -6.37
C LEU A 49 -5.81 -15.31 -5.96
N TYR A 50 -5.31 -16.38 -5.34
CA TYR A 50 -3.92 -16.43 -4.86
C TYR A 50 -2.93 -17.07 -5.83
N GLY A 51 -3.31 -18.17 -6.47
CA GLY A 51 -2.44 -18.96 -7.34
C GLY A 51 -2.30 -18.44 -8.77
N GLY A 52 -3.02 -17.37 -9.15
CA GLY A 52 -3.03 -16.83 -10.50
C GLY A 52 -3.56 -17.82 -11.54
N ARG A 53 -3.10 -17.70 -12.81
CA ARG A 53 -3.59 -18.54 -13.91
C ARG A 53 -3.36 -20.03 -13.66
N ARG A 54 -2.18 -20.40 -13.14
CA ARG A 54 -1.85 -21.81 -12.85
C ARG A 54 -2.70 -22.37 -11.72
N GLY A 55 -2.86 -21.60 -10.64
CA GLY A 55 -3.71 -21.98 -9.51
C GLY A 55 -5.18 -22.14 -9.89
N ALA A 56 -5.73 -21.22 -10.69
CA ALA A 56 -7.10 -21.28 -11.19
C ALA A 56 -7.35 -22.53 -12.03
N VAL A 57 -6.45 -22.84 -12.97
CA VAL A 57 -6.59 -24.03 -13.84
C VAL A 57 -6.44 -25.32 -13.05
N LEU A 58 -5.41 -25.44 -12.20
CA LEU A 58 -5.17 -26.65 -11.42
C LEU A 58 -6.31 -26.91 -10.42
N SER A 59 -6.79 -25.89 -9.71
CA SER A 59 -7.89 -26.05 -8.76
C SER A 59 -9.21 -26.41 -9.47
N PHE A 60 -9.49 -25.78 -10.62
CA PHE A 60 -10.64 -26.13 -11.45
C PHE A 60 -10.63 -27.62 -11.82
N LEU A 61 -9.50 -28.12 -12.36
CA LEU A 61 -9.37 -29.52 -12.77
C LEU A 61 -9.47 -30.49 -11.58
N LEU A 62 -8.77 -30.20 -10.47
CA LEU A 62 -8.78 -31.05 -9.27
C LEU A 62 -10.15 -31.08 -8.61
N CYS A 63 -10.80 -29.93 -8.41
CA CYS A 63 -12.11 -29.86 -7.78
C CYS A 63 -13.20 -30.53 -8.66
N LEU A 64 -13.13 -30.35 -9.99
CA LEU A 64 -14.02 -31.02 -10.91
C LEU A 64 -13.82 -32.54 -10.90
N ALA A 65 -12.57 -33.01 -10.94
CA ALA A 65 -12.26 -34.43 -10.86
C ALA A 65 -12.76 -35.05 -9.55
N LEU A 66 -12.51 -34.38 -8.42
CA LEU A 66 -12.96 -34.85 -7.10
C LEU A 66 -14.49 -34.90 -7.02
N TYR A 67 -15.17 -33.82 -7.45
CA TYR A 67 -16.64 -33.81 -7.49
C TYR A 67 -17.19 -34.94 -8.37
N SER A 68 -16.62 -35.12 -9.57
CA SER A 68 -17.06 -36.17 -10.50
C SER A 68 -16.82 -37.56 -9.95
N ALA A 69 -15.69 -37.80 -9.28
CA ALA A 69 -15.39 -39.09 -8.63
C ALA A 69 -16.38 -39.38 -7.49
N CYS A 70 -16.65 -38.42 -6.60
CA CYS A 70 -17.63 -38.58 -5.52
C CYS A 70 -19.04 -38.81 -6.10
N ARG A 71 -19.40 -38.14 -7.18
CA ARG A 71 -20.71 -38.27 -7.83
C ARG A 71 -20.89 -39.64 -8.49
N LEU A 72 -19.83 -40.15 -9.11
CA LEU A 72 -19.83 -41.51 -9.69
C LEU A 72 -19.84 -42.61 -8.65
N ALA A 73 -19.12 -42.43 -7.54
CA ALA A 73 -19.11 -43.38 -6.41
C ALA A 73 -20.45 -43.41 -5.69
N TRP A 74 -21.11 -42.27 -5.54
CA TRP A 74 -22.40 -42.12 -4.86
C TRP A 74 -23.54 -41.90 -5.88
N ARG A 75 -23.71 -42.87 -6.79
CA ARG A 75 -24.64 -42.72 -7.94
C ARG A 75 -26.09 -42.56 -7.50
N GLY A 76 -26.53 -43.16 -6.38
CA GLY A 76 -27.94 -43.24 -6.05
C GLY A 76 -28.79 -43.84 -7.19
N ASP A 77 -30.04 -43.50 -7.24
CA ASP A 77 -30.95 -43.95 -8.31
C ASP A 77 -30.96 -42.99 -9.56
N PHE A 78 -29.88 -42.18 -9.74
CA PHE A 78 -29.83 -41.23 -10.85
C PHE A 78 -29.59 -41.92 -12.20
N GLN A 79 -30.45 -41.60 -13.19
CA GLN A 79 -30.25 -41.99 -14.58
C GLN A 79 -29.01 -41.30 -15.17
N GLY A 80 -28.30 -41.95 -16.08
CA GLY A 80 -27.05 -41.45 -16.68
C GLY A 80 -27.14 -40.04 -17.28
N GLY A 81 -28.29 -39.65 -17.82
CA GLY A 81 -28.52 -38.31 -18.36
C GLY A 81 -28.51 -37.20 -17.30
N VAL A 82 -29.09 -37.45 -16.11
CA VAL A 82 -29.10 -36.51 -15.00
C VAL A 82 -27.70 -36.36 -14.43
N LEU A 83 -26.93 -37.45 -14.33
CA LEU A 83 -25.55 -37.44 -13.88
C LEU A 83 -24.67 -36.55 -14.77
N ALA A 84 -24.79 -36.69 -16.08
CA ALA A 84 -24.07 -35.86 -17.06
C ALA A 84 -24.41 -34.36 -16.93
N GLN A 85 -25.68 -34.05 -16.69
CA GLN A 85 -26.14 -32.67 -16.49
C GLN A 85 -25.53 -32.05 -15.21
N LEU A 86 -25.51 -32.80 -14.09
CA LEU A 86 -24.93 -32.32 -12.82
C LEU A 86 -23.41 -32.04 -12.93
N ILE A 87 -22.67 -32.97 -13.54
CA ILE A 87 -21.23 -32.78 -13.80
C ILE A 87 -21.00 -31.62 -14.78
N GLY A 88 -21.77 -31.52 -15.83
CA GLY A 88 -21.70 -30.42 -16.81
C GLY A 88 -22.01 -29.05 -16.19
N ALA A 89 -23.00 -28.97 -15.30
CA ALA A 89 -23.30 -27.76 -14.56
C ALA A 89 -22.12 -27.33 -13.67
N LYS A 90 -21.49 -28.26 -12.94
CA LYS A 90 -20.30 -27.96 -12.10
C LYS A 90 -19.08 -27.57 -12.95
N PHE A 91 -18.89 -28.20 -14.12
CA PHE A 91 -17.86 -27.78 -15.07
C PHE A 91 -18.02 -26.30 -15.45
N LEU A 92 -19.22 -25.89 -15.84
CA LEU A 92 -19.51 -24.51 -16.19
C LEU A 92 -19.31 -23.56 -15.01
N VAL A 93 -19.88 -23.87 -13.86
CA VAL A 93 -19.79 -23.01 -12.67
C VAL A 93 -18.33 -22.84 -12.20
N TYR A 94 -17.58 -23.95 -12.07
CA TYR A 94 -16.17 -23.86 -11.63
C TYR A 94 -15.30 -23.16 -12.67
N GLY A 95 -15.55 -23.41 -13.98
CA GLY A 95 -14.84 -22.74 -15.07
C GLY A 95 -15.07 -21.24 -15.09
N ILE A 96 -16.33 -20.81 -14.98
CA ILE A 96 -16.69 -19.39 -14.89
C ILE A 96 -16.07 -18.75 -13.65
N MET A 97 -16.16 -19.41 -12.48
CA MET A 97 -15.57 -18.88 -11.23
C MET A 97 -14.05 -18.77 -11.30
N ALA A 98 -13.36 -19.78 -11.84
CA ALA A 98 -11.91 -19.76 -12.02
C ALA A 98 -11.50 -18.60 -12.96
N PHE A 99 -12.22 -18.41 -14.06
CA PHE A 99 -11.99 -17.32 -15.01
C PHE A 99 -12.24 -15.94 -14.38
N LEU A 100 -13.38 -15.76 -13.71
CA LEU A 100 -13.74 -14.49 -13.06
C LEU A 100 -12.74 -14.13 -11.96
N CYS A 101 -12.39 -15.07 -11.07
CA CYS A 101 -11.44 -14.82 -9.99
C CYS A 101 -10.04 -14.45 -10.51
N HIS A 102 -9.60 -15.11 -11.59
CA HIS A 102 -8.35 -14.74 -12.26
C HIS A 102 -8.39 -13.32 -12.82
N ASN A 103 -9.45 -12.97 -13.56
CA ASN A 103 -9.60 -11.63 -14.13
C ASN A 103 -9.72 -10.54 -13.04
N ILE A 104 -10.51 -10.80 -12.00
CA ILE A 104 -10.64 -9.90 -10.84
C ILE A 104 -9.27 -9.64 -10.25
N ARG A 105 -8.46 -10.67 -9.98
CA ARG A 105 -7.10 -10.52 -9.47
C ARG A 105 -6.24 -9.60 -10.35
N VAL A 106 -6.23 -9.83 -11.67
CA VAL A 106 -5.42 -9.05 -12.61
C VAL A 106 -5.85 -7.59 -12.61
N GLN A 107 -7.16 -7.33 -12.69
CA GLN A 107 -7.72 -5.97 -12.71
C GLN A 107 -7.47 -5.23 -11.41
N PHE A 108 -7.73 -5.87 -10.25
CA PHE A 108 -7.50 -5.25 -8.95
C PHE A 108 -6.02 -5.00 -8.69
N ARG A 109 -5.14 -5.95 -9.02
CA ARG A 109 -3.70 -5.75 -8.87
C ARG A 109 -3.22 -4.55 -9.69
N TYR A 110 -3.65 -4.46 -10.95
CA TYR A 110 -3.33 -3.32 -11.81
C TYR A 110 -3.83 -2.00 -11.22
N PHE A 111 -5.08 -1.98 -10.75
CA PHE A 111 -5.69 -0.78 -10.16
C PHE A 111 -4.96 -0.33 -8.89
N PHE A 112 -4.66 -1.27 -7.97
CA PHE A 112 -3.97 -0.94 -6.72
C PHE A 112 -2.52 -0.52 -6.94
N VAL A 113 -1.78 -1.16 -7.84
CA VAL A 113 -0.42 -0.73 -8.20
C VAL A 113 -0.45 0.68 -8.77
N LYS A 114 -1.39 0.96 -9.68
CA LYS A 114 -1.54 2.30 -10.25
C LYS A 114 -1.94 3.35 -9.20
N MET A 115 -2.78 3.00 -8.23
CA MET A 115 -3.11 3.89 -7.12
C MET A 115 -1.91 4.13 -6.19
N GLU A 116 -1.14 3.09 -5.87
CA GLU A 116 0.09 3.22 -5.08
C GLU A 116 1.14 4.07 -5.80
N GLU A 117 1.26 3.97 -7.12
CA GLU A 117 2.13 4.84 -7.93
C GLU A 117 1.68 6.31 -7.94
N GLN A 118 0.37 6.56 -7.79
CA GLN A 118 -0.21 7.91 -7.74
C GLN A 118 -0.31 8.47 -6.32
N ASP A 119 -0.06 7.66 -5.30
CA ASP A 119 -0.09 8.12 -3.92
C ASP A 119 1.17 8.97 -3.64
N LEU A 120 0.94 10.25 -3.44
CA LEU A 120 1.97 11.26 -3.18
C LEU A 120 2.03 11.68 -1.72
N VAL A 121 1.24 11.05 -0.86
CA VAL A 121 1.11 11.39 0.56
C VAL A 121 1.63 10.26 1.44
N ASP A 122 2.36 10.60 2.47
CA ASP A 122 2.80 9.66 3.51
C ASP A 122 1.64 9.34 4.47
N ASP A 123 1.31 8.07 4.60
CA ASP A 123 0.17 7.58 5.40
C ASP A 123 0.22 8.00 6.88
N GLU A 124 1.40 8.22 7.41
CA GLU A 124 1.64 8.44 8.84
C GLU A 124 1.63 9.92 9.20
N THR A 125 2.38 10.72 8.46
CA THR A 125 2.56 12.15 8.73
C THR A 125 1.58 13.04 7.96
N GLN A 126 0.90 12.47 6.94
CA GLN A 126 -0.03 13.20 6.07
C GLN A 126 0.62 14.43 5.41
N VAL A 127 1.89 14.31 5.04
CA VAL A 127 2.63 15.22 4.16
C VAL A 127 3.10 14.47 2.93
N GLY A 128 3.76 15.12 1.99
CA GLY A 128 4.26 14.47 0.78
C GLY A 128 5.21 13.31 1.10
N ASN A 129 5.23 12.30 0.25
CA ASN A 129 6.19 11.20 0.33
C ASN A 129 7.42 11.46 -0.56
N ALA A 130 8.32 10.49 -0.68
CA ALA A 130 9.54 10.60 -1.50
C ALA A 130 9.22 10.92 -2.97
N ARG A 131 8.16 10.34 -3.54
CA ARG A 131 7.73 10.59 -4.93
C ARG A 131 7.22 12.01 -5.11
N PHE A 132 6.44 12.51 -4.15
CA PHE A 132 5.99 13.89 -4.12
C PHE A 132 7.19 14.84 -4.12
N LEU A 133 8.14 14.63 -3.18
CA LEU A 133 9.32 15.48 -3.05
C LEU A 133 10.15 15.49 -4.33
N ARG A 134 10.39 14.33 -4.94
CA ARG A 134 11.11 14.23 -6.20
C ARG A 134 10.45 15.08 -7.29
N ARG A 135 9.14 14.91 -7.48
CA ARG A 135 8.39 15.67 -8.49
C ARG A 135 8.47 17.17 -8.25
N GLU A 136 8.35 17.61 -7.00
CA GLU A 136 8.42 19.03 -6.67
C GLU A 136 9.84 19.58 -6.90
N ILE A 137 10.90 18.84 -6.55
CA ILE A 137 12.28 19.27 -6.84
C ILE A 137 12.50 19.37 -8.34
N GLU A 138 12.12 18.37 -9.14
CA GLU A 138 12.22 18.40 -10.60
C GLU A 138 11.52 19.62 -11.19
N GLN A 139 10.32 19.95 -10.69
CA GLN A 139 9.58 21.12 -11.10
C GLN A 139 10.32 22.43 -10.73
N ARG A 140 10.90 22.54 -9.54
CA ARG A 140 11.66 23.74 -9.12
C ARG A 140 12.95 23.91 -9.90
N VAL A 141 13.63 22.82 -10.27
CA VAL A 141 14.80 22.88 -11.17
C VAL A 141 14.38 23.51 -12.52
N LEU A 142 13.30 23.02 -13.14
CA LEU A 142 12.79 23.58 -14.39
C LEU A 142 12.34 25.05 -14.25
N GLU A 143 11.72 25.43 -13.11
CA GLU A 143 11.37 26.81 -12.82
C GLU A 143 12.61 27.70 -12.69
N HIS A 144 13.68 27.21 -12.06
CA HIS A 144 14.94 27.92 -11.95
C HIS A 144 15.57 28.12 -13.33
N GLU A 145 15.67 27.08 -14.14
CA GLU A 145 16.22 27.16 -15.50
C GLU A 145 15.50 28.20 -16.37
N ARG A 146 14.18 28.31 -16.19
CA ARG A 146 13.37 29.22 -17.00
C ARG A 146 13.30 30.65 -16.44
N TYR A 147 13.24 30.81 -15.13
CA TYR A 147 12.92 32.07 -14.48
C TYR A 147 13.99 32.55 -13.50
N GLY A 148 15.07 31.79 -13.29
CA GLY A 148 16.14 32.14 -12.35
C GLY A 148 15.71 32.12 -10.86
N LYS A 149 14.60 31.47 -10.51
CA LYS A 149 14.08 31.43 -9.15
C LYS A 149 14.81 30.40 -8.33
N PRO A 150 15.52 30.78 -7.23
CA PRO A 150 16.19 29.80 -6.39
C PRO A 150 15.18 29.02 -5.55
N PHE A 151 15.60 27.85 -5.05
CA PHE A 151 14.86 27.12 -4.03
C PHE A 151 15.84 26.45 -3.07
N SER A 152 15.36 26.07 -1.89
CA SER A 152 16.17 25.38 -0.91
C SER A 152 15.43 24.22 -0.30
N LEU A 153 16.20 23.21 0.15
CA LEU A 153 15.74 22.03 0.86
C LEU A 153 16.30 22.05 2.28
N VAL A 154 15.46 21.80 3.26
CA VAL A 154 15.85 21.64 4.66
C VAL A 154 15.48 20.25 5.11
N PHE A 155 16.48 19.43 5.46
CA PHE A 155 16.29 18.07 5.96
C PHE A 155 16.45 18.05 7.48
N PHE A 156 15.52 17.41 8.15
CA PHE A 156 15.57 17.07 9.56
C PHE A 156 15.70 15.56 9.69
N SER A 157 16.89 15.08 10.04
CA SER A 157 17.19 13.65 10.24
C SER A 157 17.15 13.33 11.73
N PHE A 158 16.40 12.30 12.08
CA PHE A 158 16.26 11.84 13.47
C PHE A 158 17.14 10.63 13.73
N ASP A 159 17.65 10.51 14.98
CA ASP A 159 18.46 9.36 15.37
C ASP A 159 17.62 8.07 15.25
N PRO A 160 18.08 7.05 14.49
CA PRO A 160 17.40 5.76 14.40
C PRO A 160 17.19 5.08 15.75
N ALA A 161 18.11 5.31 16.74
CA ALA A 161 17.97 4.80 18.10
C ALA A 161 16.77 5.45 18.81
N LEU A 162 16.50 6.73 18.57
CA LEU A 162 15.34 7.44 19.09
C LEU A 162 14.05 6.85 18.50
N LEU A 163 14.02 6.63 17.19
CA LEU A 163 12.87 6.05 16.49
C LEU A 163 12.64 4.58 16.87
N SER A 164 13.69 3.81 17.15
CA SER A 164 13.59 2.39 17.53
C SER A 164 13.11 2.17 18.97
N ARG A 165 13.53 3.01 19.91
CA ARG A 165 13.08 2.98 21.34
C ARG A 165 11.58 3.20 21.47
N THR A 166 11.01 3.87 20.50
CA THR A 166 9.59 4.23 20.45
C THR A 166 8.80 3.40 19.43
N ARG A 167 9.17 2.12 19.17
CA ARG A 167 8.43 1.25 18.24
C ARG A 167 6.94 1.22 18.62
N GLY A 168 6.12 1.96 17.87
CA GLY A 168 4.74 2.33 18.19
C GLY A 168 4.57 3.79 18.66
N ARG A 169 5.62 4.43 19.20
CA ARG A 169 5.66 5.86 19.54
C ARG A 169 6.54 6.67 18.58
N GLY A 170 7.50 6.05 17.87
CA GLY A 170 8.37 6.74 16.91
C GLY A 170 7.60 7.35 15.75
N ALA A 171 6.61 6.63 15.28
CA ALA A 171 5.63 7.12 14.33
C ALA A 171 4.89 8.38 14.86
N SER A 172 4.53 8.36 16.12
CA SER A 172 3.89 9.52 16.77
C SER A 172 4.83 10.72 16.89
N LEU A 173 6.13 10.52 17.04
CA LEU A 173 7.10 11.61 17.11
C LEU A 173 7.21 12.38 15.79
N LEU A 174 7.42 11.69 14.67
CA LEU A 174 7.48 12.33 13.35
C LEU A 174 6.18 13.05 13.03
N ARG A 175 5.03 12.43 13.35
CA ARG A 175 3.73 13.05 13.19
C ARG A 175 3.57 14.30 14.05
N ASP A 176 3.99 14.24 15.32
CA ASP A 176 3.85 15.37 16.24
C ASP A 176 4.76 16.53 15.83
N VAL A 177 6.00 16.26 15.39
CA VAL A 177 6.89 17.28 14.82
C VAL A 177 6.27 17.88 13.57
N THR A 178 5.71 17.05 12.70
CA THR A 178 5.06 17.52 11.45
C THR A 178 3.88 18.44 11.76
N VAL A 179 2.98 18.02 12.66
CA VAL A 179 1.74 18.77 12.95
C VAL A 179 2.02 20.00 13.80
N ASN A 180 2.82 19.87 14.87
CA ASN A 180 2.97 20.94 15.86
C ASN A 180 4.07 21.95 15.50
N VAL A 181 5.03 21.58 14.65
CA VAL A 181 6.11 22.47 14.21
C VAL A 181 5.99 22.77 12.73
N LEU A 182 6.17 21.76 11.87
CA LEU A 182 6.34 22.05 10.44
C LEU A 182 5.09 22.69 9.84
N LYS A 183 3.90 22.12 10.02
CA LYS A 183 2.65 22.68 9.46
C LYS A 183 2.27 24.06 10.02
N ASN A 184 2.67 24.36 11.25
CA ASN A 184 2.33 25.63 11.87
C ASN A 184 3.36 26.75 11.62
N ASP A 185 4.61 26.39 11.35
CA ASP A 185 5.72 27.32 11.26
C ASP A 185 6.33 27.48 9.88
N THR A 186 5.79 26.79 8.88
CA THR A 186 6.12 26.98 7.46
C THR A 186 5.06 27.84 6.78
N ARG A 187 5.40 28.43 5.64
CA ARG A 187 4.49 29.23 4.83
C ARG A 187 3.56 28.31 4.04
N ALA A 188 2.42 28.81 3.61
CA ALA A 188 1.47 28.05 2.78
C ALA A 188 2.05 27.60 1.42
N VAL A 189 3.15 28.24 0.97
CA VAL A 189 3.86 27.92 -0.28
C VAL A 189 5.02 26.95 -0.06
N ASP A 190 5.40 26.68 1.19
CA ASP A 190 6.46 25.73 1.53
C ASP A 190 5.87 24.33 1.47
N GLU A 191 6.59 23.39 0.86
CA GLU A 191 6.15 22.02 0.71
C GLU A 191 6.82 21.12 1.75
N LEU A 192 6.02 20.25 2.34
CA LEU A 192 6.48 19.33 3.37
C LEU A 192 6.47 17.91 2.83
N ALA A 193 7.55 17.18 3.09
CA ALA A 193 7.64 15.78 2.71
C ALA A 193 8.32 14.93 3.79
N ARG A 194 8.08 13.62 3.71
CA ARG A 194 8.80 12.62 4.50
C ARG A 194 9.52 11.64 3.58
N VAL A 195 10.78 11.40 3.88
CA VAL A 195 11.63 10.42 3.19
C VAL A 195 12.26 9.49 4.22
N GLY A 196 11.70 8.29 4.39
CA GLY A 196 12.13 7.37 5.44
C GLY A 196 11.99 7.97 6.85
N ASP A 197 13.12 8.12 7.52
CA ASP A 197 13.21 8.70 8.86
C ASP A 197 13.53 10.21 8.86
N ARG A 198 13.49 10.83 7.68
CA ARG A 198 13.77 12.27 7.49
C ARG A 198 12.50 13.03 7.16
N LEU A 199 12.31 14.20 7.76
CA LEU A 199 11.34 15.20 7.36
C LEU A 199 12.03 16.27 6.51
N VAL A 200 11.38 16.71 5.46
CA VAL A 200 11.95 17.65 4.49
C VAL A 200 10.99 18.82 4.31
N VAL A 201 11.56 20.02 4.28
CA VAL A 201 10.85 21.25 3.92
C VAL A 201 11.48 21.79 2.63
N LEU A 202 10.71 21.90 1.58
CA LEU A 202 11.10 22.57 0.34
C LEU A 202 10.61 24.01 0.40
N LEU A 203 11.53 24.95 0.20
CA LEU A 203 11.33 26.39 0.33
C LEU A 203 11.45 27.04 -1.07
N PRO A 204 10.36 27.31 -1.77
CA PRO A 204 10.37 27.99 -3.05
C PRO A 204 10.81 29.45 -2.91
N ASN A 205 11.60 29.94 -3.87
CA ASN A 205 12.11 31.30 -3.93
C ASN A 205 12.91 31.75 -2.69
N VAL A 206 13.61 30.80 -2.05
CA VAL A 206 14.44 31.04 -0.88
C VAL A 206 15.87 30.59 -1.20
N GLY A 207 16.84 31.49 -1.00
CA GLY A 207 18.26 31.20 -1.15
C GLY A 207 18.90 30.72 0.18
N PRO A 208 20.22 30.49 0.19
CA PRO A 208 20.94 29.82 1.28
C PRO A 208 20.77 30.48 2.66
N GLU A 209 20.76 31.81 2.73
CA GLU A 209 20.62 32.55 3.98
C GLU A 209 19.23 32.36 4.60
N GLY A 210 18.19 32.48 3.76
CA GLY A 210 16.82 32.27 4.19
C GLY A 210 16.56 30.83 4.63
N ALA A 211 17.16 29.86 3.92
CA ALA A 211 17.09 28.45 4.27
C ALA A 211 17.72 28.17 5.63
N ARG A 212 18.93 28.70 5.89
CA ARG A 212 19.61 28.57 7.19
C ARG A 212 18.82 29.18 8.34
N ALA A 213 18.25 30.38 8.14
CA ALA A 213 17.41 31.03 9.14
C ALA A 213 16.14 30.22 9.43
N CYS A 214 15.48 29.68 8.40
CA CYS A 214 14.30 28.81 8.56
C CYS A 214 14.68 27.51 9.29
N ALA A 215 15.78 26.88 8.88
CA ALA A 215 16.29 25.65 9.48
C ALA A 215 16.57 25.79 10.98
N ALA A 216 17.30 26.86 11.38
CA ALA A 216 17.60 27.14 12.79
C ALA A 216 16.32 27.32 13.62
N ARG A 217 15.37 28.14 13.13
CA ARG A 217 14.09 28.37 13.82
C ARG A 217 13.29 27.09 14.02
N LEU A 218 13.17 26.26 12.98
CA LEU A 218 12.43 25.00 13.06
C LEU A 218 13.15 23.98 13.94
N GLN A 219 14.49 23.93 13.88
CA GLN A 219 15.29 23.06 14.73
C GLN A 219 15.12 23.36 16.21
N ASP A 220 15.13 24.64 16.60
CA ASP A 220 14.90 25.05 18.00
C ASP A 220 13.55 24.57 18.53
N LYS A 221 12.49 24.65 17.70
CA LYS A 221 11.17 24.17 18.07
C LYS A 221 11.09 22.66 18.14
N ILE A 222 11.73 21.94 17.20
CA ILE A 222 11.83 20.48 17.23
C ILE A 222 12.56 20.03 18.52
N GLN A 223 13.66 20.67 18.87
CA GLN A 223 14.36 20.38 20.11
C GLN A 223 13.49 20.65 21.36
N GLY A 224 12.64 21.69 21.32
CA GLY A 224 11.67 21.94 22.38
C GLY A 224 10.69 20.77 22.60
N ILE A 225 10.20 20.14 21.51
CA ILE A 225 9.35 18.94 21.60
C ILE A 225 10.14 17.75 22.17
N LEU A 226 11.39 17.55 21.72
CA LEU A 226 12.24 16.46 22.18
C LEU A 226 12.56 16.58 23.68
N ARG A 227 12.88 17.78 24.17
CA ARG A 227 13.07 18.04 25.59
C ARG A 227 11.85 17.75 26.45
N GLY A 228 10.67 18.14 25.98
CA GLY A 228 9.42 17.86 26.68
C GLY A 228 9.08 16.36 26.80
N ARG A 229 9.80 15.50 26.04
CA ARG A 229 9.64 14.04 26.08
C ARG A 229 10.76 13.32 26.86
N GLU A 230 11.64 14.04 27.56
CA GLU A 230 12.84 13.50 28.26
C GLU A 230 13.81 12.74 27.32
N GLU A 231 13.78 13.05 26.03
CA GLU A 231 14.61 12.42 25.00
C GLU A 231 15.81 13.35 24.66
N GLU A 232 16.50 13.86 25.70
CA GLU A 232 17.62 14.79 25.56
C GLU A 232 18.88 14.13 25.02
N GLY A 233 19.41 14.70 23.94
CA GLY A 233 20.76 14.52 23.44
C GLY A 233 21.01 15.46 22.25
N PRO A 234 22.20 16.05 22.11
CA PRO A 234 22.54 16.96 21.02
C PRO A 234 22.51 16.31 19.63
N ALA A 235 22.33 14.98 19.57
CA ALA A 235 22.26 14.19 18.36
C ALA A 235 20.83 13.77 17.98
N ALA A 236 19.79 14.12 18.74
CA ALA A 236 18.43 13.62 18.53
C ALA A 236 17.79 14.05 17.19
N ALA A 237 18.15 15.25 16.69
CA ALA A 237 17.76 15.71 15.37
C ALA A 237 18.90 16.52 14.75
N ARG A 238 19.31 16.14 13.55
CA ARG A 238 20.32 16.85 12.74
C ARG A 238 19.62 17.57 11.59
N THR A 239 20.09 18.78 11.30
CA THR A 239 19.57 19.58 10.19
C THR A 239 20.64 19.77 9.14
N SER A 240 20.28 19.57 7.87
CA SER A 240 21.09 19.91 6.71
C SER A 240 20.27 20.76 5.74
N THR A 241 20.93 21.68 5.06
CA THR A 241 20.31 22.61 4.10
C THR A 241 21.06 22.53 2.78
N PHE A 242 20.30 22.49 1.69
CA PHE A 242 20.82 22.51 0.33
C PHE A 242 20.07 23.58 -0.45
N SER A 243 20.78 24.41 -1.20
CA SER A 243 20.20 25.51 -1.97
C SER A 243 20.58 25.40 -3.43
N TYR A 244 19.58 25.51 -4.30
CA TYR A 244 19.79 25.50 -5.75
C TYR A 244 19.75 26.94 -6.29
N PRO A 245 20.73 27.38 -7.09
CA PRO A 245 21.71 26.54 -7.81
C PRO A 245 23.04 26.27 -7.10
N GLU A 246 23.31 26.84 -5.92
CA GLU A 246 24.63 26.81 -5.26
C GLU A 246 25.08 25.36 -4.97
N ASP A 247 24.17 24.52 -4.47
CA ASP A 247 24.44 23.12 -4.11
C ASP A 247 23.88 22.16 -5.18
N ARG A 248 24.05 22.48 -6.47
CA ARG A 248 23.46 21.74 -7.59
C ARG A 248 23.77 20.25 -7.56
N GLU A 249 25.04 19.87 -7.38
CA GLU A 249 25.46 18.46 -7.34
C GLU A 249 24.74 17.69 -6.23
N ALA A 250 24.65 18.28 -5.03
CA ALA A 250 23.95 17.64 -3.90
C ALA A 250 22.45 17.48 -4.16
N VAL A 251 21.82 18.41 -4.87
CA VAL A 251 20.41 18.30 -5.25
C VAL A 251 20.20 17.21 -6.31
N GLU A 252 21.13 17.04 -7.25
CA GLU A 252 21.13 15.97 -8.25
C GLU A 252 21.31 14.59 -7.56
N ASP A 253 22.19 14.48 -6.57
CA ASP A 253 22.37 13.27 -5.76
C ASP A 253 21.09 12.91 -4.98
N ILE A 254 20.44 13.92 -4.38
CA ILE A 254 19.15 13.74 -3.69
C ILE A 254 18.08 13.22 -4.66
N LEU A 255 18.01 13.77 -5.87
CA LEU A 255 17.07 13.30 -6.89
C LEU A 255 17.34 11.84 -7.30
N ALA A 256 18.61 11.44 -7.41
CA ALA A 256 19.00 10.06 -7.69
C ALA A 256 18.57 9.12 -6.55
N GLU A 257 18.86 9.49 -5.26
CA GLU A 257 18.42 8.72 -4.08
C GLU A 257 16.91 8.54 -4.04
N LEU A 258 16.14 9.60 -4.34
CA LEU A 258 14.68 9.56 -4.38
C LEU A 258 14.13 8.72 -5.56
N GLY A 259 14.94 8.50 -6.60
CA GLY A 259 14.58 7.66 -7.75
C GLY A 259 14.79 6.16 -7.52
N GLU A 260 15.74 5.78 -6.67
CA GLU A 260 16.06 4.38 -6.37
C GLU A 260 15.15 3.78 -5.28
N ASN A 261 14.52 4.61 -4.44
CA ASN A 261 13.60 4.22 -3.36
C ASN A 261 12.18 4.74 -3.64
N PRO A 262 11.41 4.09 -4.52
CA PRO A 262 10.04 4.49 -4.85
C PRO A 262 9.01 4.18 -3.74
#